data_105b67261b88f3beb778cdf56d4a74db
#
_entry.id   105b67261b88f3beb778cdf56d4a74db
#
_cell.length_a   1.000
_cell.length_b   1.000
_cell.length_c   1.000
_cell.angle_alpha   90.00
_cell.angle_beta   90.00
_cell.angle_gamma   90.00
#
_symmetry.space_group_name_H-M   'P 1'
#
loop_
_entity.id
_entity.type
_entity.pdbx_description
1 polymer ?
#
loop_
_entity_poly.entity_id
_entity_poly.type
_entity_poly.pdbx_seq_one_letter_code
_entity_poly.pdbx_strand_id
1 'polypeptide(L)'
;MKKMLPWLVTTLLAITLIAIVCIILFKSFFNENGPDANANKPVVVKQLSADKRVEVTSELKGFTRNLLDADYVVKISFAFQLDSKKTKEDFDKLMEIEIKPIINRTIADMTADELRGSKGEDMLESKLLNLINPILPEGKKLVKVEITDFIITQI
;
A
#
# COMPACT_ATOMS: atom_id res chain seq x y z
N MET A 1 15.37 38.82 52.03
CA MET A 1 14.39 38.32 51.05
C MET A 1 14.60 38.75 49.58
N LYS A 2 15.44 39.76 49.28
CA LYS A 2 15.66 40.24 47.88
C LYS A 2 16.67 39.42 47.04
N LYS A 3 17.43 38.49 47.61
CA LYS A 3 18.43 37.70 46.89
C LYS A 3 17.93 36.36 46.35
N MET A 4 16.73 35.91 46.72
CA MET A 4 16.14 34.63 46.25
C MET A 4 15.29 34.81 45.01
N LEU A 5 14.84 36.03 44.70
CA LEU A 5 13.97 36.29 43.56
C LEU A 5 14.62 35.96 42.19
N PRO A 6 15.89 36.34 41.91
CA PRO A 6 16.52 35.99 40.62
C PRO A 6 16.74 34.50 40.47
N TRP A 7 17.05 33.77 41.56
CA TRP A 7 17.22 32.33 41.51
C TRP A 7 15.89 31.60 41.22
N LEU A 8 14.79 32.08 41.77
CA LEU A 8 13.44 31.54 41.55
C LEU A 8 12.97 31.78 40.12
N VAL A 9 13.30 32.93 39.52
CA VAL A 9 13.00 33.25 38.12
C VAL A 9 13.80 32.35 37.14
N THR A 10 15.08 32.13 37.42
CA THR A 10 15.92 31.27 36.57
C THR A 10 15.49 29.80 36.62
N THR A 11 15.09 29.29 37.80
CA THR A 11 14.55 27.91 37.90
C THR A 11 13.22 27.76 37.21
N LEU A 12 12.32 28.76 37.32
CA LEU A 12 11.05 28.73 36.62
C LEU A 12 11.24 28.75 35.07
N LEU A 13 12.19 29.59 34.61
CA LEU A 13 12.52 29.67 33.17
C LEU A 13 13.13 28.39 32.65
N ALA A 14 13.96 27.69 33.41
CA ALA A 14 14.53 26.39 33.04
C ALA A 14 13.46 25.31 32.94
N ILE A 15 12.50 25.28 33.87
CA ILE A 15 11.40 24.29 33.86
C ILE A 15 10.49 24.52 32.66
N THR A 16 10.16 25.76 32.31
CA THR A 16 9.33 26.08 31.14
C THR A 16 10.03 25.70 29.84
N LEU A 17 11.34 25.90 29.75
CA LEU A 17 12.12 25.54 28.56
C LEU A 17 12.20 24.03 28.38
N ILE A 18 12.38 23.25 29.45
CA ILE A 18 12.35 21.78 29.42
C ILE A 18 10.96 21.30 29.00
N ALA A 19 9.88 21.88 29.53
CA ALA A 19 8.52 21.52 29.15
C ALA A 19 8.26 21.74 27.63
N ILE A 20 8.73 22.86 27.10
CA ILE A 20 8.60 23.14 25.64
C ILE A 20 9.39 22.14 24.80
N VAL A 21 10.63 21.85 25.20
CA VAL A 21 11.46 20.85 24.52
C VAL A 21 10.80 19.46 24.57
N CYS A 22 10.27 19.05 25.71
CA CYS A 22 9.52 17.79 25.84
C CYS A 22 8.29 17.76 24.94
N ILE A 23 7.53 18.84 24.82
CA ILE A 23 6.36 18.93 23.93
C ILE A 23 6.78 18.83 22.46
N ILE A 24 7.89 19.47 22.07
CA ILE A 24 8.41 19.42 20.70
C ILE A 24 8.91 18.01 20.38
N LEU A 25 9.66 17.39 21.28
CA LEU A 25 10.13 16.01 21.12
C LEU A 25 8.97 15.02 21.09
N PHE A 26 7.98 15.19 21.97
CA PHE A 26 6.78 14.36 21.96
C PHE A 26 6.00 14.50 20.64
N LYS A 27 5.83 15.71 20.14
CA LYS A 27 5.26 15.94 18.80
C LYS A 27 6.11 15.33 17.68
N SER A 28 7.44 15.43 17.77
CA SER A 28 8.34 14.88 16.74
C SER A 28 8.37 13.34 16.74
N PHE A 29 8.29 12.71 17.90
CA PHE A 29 8.32 11.24 18.01
C PHE A 29 6.95 10.57 17.87
N PHE A 30 5.87 11.27 18.21
CA PHE A 30 4.51 10.71 18.15
C PHE A 30 3.67 11.26 17.00
N ASN A 31 4.16 12.24 16.24
CA ASN A 31 3.39 12.87 15.17
C ASN A 31 3.80 12.42 13.75
N GLU A 32 4.45 11.27 13.61
CA GLU A 32 4.49 10.62 12.28
C GLU A 32 3.16 9.94 11.92
N ASN A 33 2.20 9.87 12.87
CA ASN A 33 0.84 9.36 12.65
C ASN A 33 -0.21 9.99 13.61
N GLY A 34 -0.10 11.26 13.94
CA GLY A 34 -1.08 11.93 14.79
C GLY A 34 -2.10 12.73 13.96
N PRO A 35 -3.42 12.56 14.19
CA PRO A 35 -4.42 13.36 13.50
C PRO A 35 -4.36 14.80 14.02
N ASP A 36 -4.23 15.75 13.11
CA ASP A 36 -4.53 17.16 13.38
C ASP A 36 -5.90 17.26 14.08
N ALA A 37 -5.90 17.85 15.27
CA ALA A 37 -7.10 18.19 15.99
C ALA A 37 -7.84 19.35 15.29
N ASN A 38 -8.39 19.05 14.14
CA ASN A 38 -9.51 19.70 13.52
C ASN A 38 -10.50 18.58 13.13
N ALA A 39 -11.00 17.91 14.16
CA ALA A 39 -12.11 16.97 14.06
C ALA A 39 -13.32 17.72 13.51
N ASN A 40 -13.66 17.40 12.28
CA ASN A 40 -14.95 17.38 11.60
C ASN A 40 -14.90 17.94 10.17
N LYS A 41 -13.82 17.64 9.43
CA LYS A 41 -13.99 17.47 7.99
C LYS A 41 -13.75 16.00 7.70
N PRO A 42 -14.71 15.27 7.11
CA PRO A 42 -14.40 13.95 6.58
C PRO A 42 -13.21 14.14 5.65
N VAL A 43 -12.14 13.37 5.85
CA VAL A 43 -11.05 13.27 4.89
C VAL A 43 -11.73 12.74 3.64
N VAL A 44 -12.09 13.66 2.75
CA VAL A 44 -12.49 13.32 1.39
C VAL A 44 -11.19 12.82 0.77
N VAL A 45 -10.94 11.51 0.91
CA VAL A 45 -10.04 10.81 0.00
C VAL A 45 -10.62 11.16 -1.35
N LYS A 46 -9.93 12.02 -2.10
CA LYS A 46 -10.37 12.48 -3.42
C LYS A 46 -10.35 11.25 -4.32
N GLN A 47 -11.43 10.47 -4.24
CA GLN A 47 -11.59 9.28 -5.06
C GLN A 47 -11.54 9.76 -6.51
N LEU A 48 -10.66 9.16 -7.30
CA LEU A 48 -10.63 9.38 -8.73
C LEU A 48 -12.03 9.12 -9.29
N SER A 49 -12.49 9.94 -10.21
CA SER A 49 -13.73 9.67 -10.94
C SER A 49 -13.67 8.30 -11.61
N ALA A 50 -14.81 7.68 -11.91
CA ALA A 50 -14.85 6.38 -12.57
C ALA A 50 -14.02 6.37 -13.86
N ASP A 51 -14.16 7.39 -14.70
CA ASP A 51 -13.41 7.52 -15.95
C ASP A 51 -11.90 7.57 -15.72
N LYS A 52 -11.45 8.34 -14.73
CA LYS A 52 -10.02 8.39 -14.36
C LYS A 52 -9.50 7.08 -13.80
N ARG A 53 -10.32 6.33 -13.06
CA ARG A 53 -9.91 4.99 -12.59
C ARG A 53 -9.70 4.04 -13.75
N VAL A 54 -10.63 4.02 -14.72
CA VAL A 54 -10.48 3.20 -15.93
C VAL A 54 -9.23 3.61 -16.71
N GLU A 55 -9.00 4.91 -16.89
CA GLU A 55 -7.84 5.43 -17.62
C GLU A 55 -6.49 5.00 -17.03
N VAL A 56 -6.39 4.82 -15.71
CA VAL A 56 -5.16 4.44 -15.01
C VAL A 56 -5.11 2.97 -14.61
N THR A 57 -6.07 2.14 -15.04
CA THR A 57 -6.13 0.72 -14.72
C THR A 57 -5.67 -0.12 -15.90
N SER A 58 -4.72 -1.02 -15.65
CA SER A 58 -4.30 -2.07 -16.57
C SER A 58 -4.99 -3.38 -16.20
N GLU A 59 -5.32 -4.21 -17.18
CA GLU A 59 -6.00 -5.50 -16.95
C GLU A 59 -5.19 -6.67 -17.50
N LEU A 60 -5.16 -7.77 -16.74
CA LEU A 60 -4.66 -9.06 -17.18
C LEU A 60 -5.78 -10.07 -17.06
N LYS A 61 -6.32 -10.53 -18.19
CA LYS A 61 -7.48 -11.44 -18.23
C LYS A 61 -7.09 -12.88 -18.44
N GLY A 62 -7.76 -13.77 -17.70
CA GLY A 62 -7.70 -15.21 -17.92
C GLY A 62 -6.33 -15.84 -17.74
N PHE A 63 -5.49 -15.27 -16.87
CA PHE A 63 -4.20 -15.87 -16.52
C PHE A 63 -4.42 -17.24 -15.89
N THR A 64 -3.80 -18.28 -16.46
CA THR A 64 -4.00 -19.67 -16.02
C THR A 64 -2.66 -20.27 -15.61
N ARG A 65 -2.63 -20.92 -14.43
CA ARG A 65 -1.44 -21.56 -13.88
C ARG A 65 -1.79 -22.74 -12.98
N ASN A 66 -0.93 -23.80 -12.99
CA ASN A 66 -0.95 -24.83 -11.98
C ASN A 66 -0.46 -24.23 -10.65
N LEU A 67 -1.10 -24.65 -9.57
CA LEU A 67 -0.67 -24.32 -8.20
C LEU A 67 0.50 -25.23 -7.76
N LEU A 68 1.00 -24.95 -6.54
CA LEU A 68 1.97 -25.84 -5.89
C LEU A 68 1.42 -27.25 -5.77
N ASP A 69 0.14 -27.38 -5.45
CA ASP A 69 -0.61 -28.65 -5.52
C ASP A 69 -0.86 -28.98 -6.99
N ALA A 70 -0.12 -29.96 -7.54
CA ALA A 70 -0.11 -30.29 -8.96
C ALA A 70 -1.48 -30.65 -9.55
N ASP A 71 -2.42 -31.09 -8.69
CA ASP A 71 -3.79 -31.45 -9.06
C ASP A 71 -4.74 -30.24 -9.21
N TYR A 72 -4.24 -29.03 -9.01
CA TYR A 72 -5.04 -27.82 -9.08
C TYR A 72 -4.52 -26.84 -10.11
N VAL A 73 -5.45 -26.27 -10.86
CA VAL A 73 -5.24 -25.17 -11.80
C VAL A 73 -6.07 -23.98 -11.36
N VAL A 74 -5.48 -22.81 -11.36
CA VAL A 74 -6.17 -21.54 -11.14
C VAL A 74 -6.27 -20.75 -12.43
N LYS A 75 -7.43 -20.13 -12.66
CA LYS A 75 -7.64 -19.10 -13.68
C LYS A 75 -8.02 -17.82 -12.98
N ILE A 76 -7.22 -16.76 -13.17
CA ILE A 76 -7.39 -15.49 -12.49
C ILE A 76 -7.37 -14.35 -13.51
N SER A 77 -8.18 -13.33 -13.27
CA SER A 77 -8.10 -12.04 -13.95
C SER A 77 -7.80 -10.95 -12.94
N PHE A 78 -6.92 -10.03 -13.31
CA PHE A 78 -6.45 -8.94 -12.44
C PHE A 78 -6.75 -7.58 -13.05
N ALA A 79 -7.02 -6.60 -12.18
CA ALA A 79 -6.99 -5.17 -12.46
C ALA A 79 -5.91 -4.49 -11.61
N PHE A 80 -5.01 -3.77 -12.27
CA PHE A 80 -3.88 -3.06 -11.65
C PHE A 80 -4.13 -1.57 -11.76
N GLN A 81 -4.46 -0.92 -10.65
CA GLN A 81 -4.64 0.53 -10.62
C GLN A 81 -3.29 1.22 -10.39
N LEU A 82 -2.88 2.06 -11.32
CA LEU A 82 -1.65 2.84 -11.26
C LEU A 82 -1.96 4.27 -10.77
N ASP A 83 -0.92 5.00 -10.38
CA ASP A 83 -1.03 6.39 -9.91
C ASP A 83 -1.29 7.39 -11.06
N SER A 84 -0.93 7.05 -12.28
CA SER A 84 -1.10 7.90 -13.45
C SER A 84 -1.21 7.10 -14.76
N LYS A 85 -1.76 7.75 -15.79
CA LYS A 85 -1.80 7.21 -17.16
C LYS A 85 -0.39 6.86 -17.69
N LYS A 86 0.59 7.72 -17.42
CA LYS A 86 1.98 7.49 -17.85
C LYS A 86 2.57 6.24 -17.19
N THR A 87 2.27 6.05 -15.90
CA THR A 87 2.68 4.82 -15.18
C THR A 87 2.01 3.59 -15.78
N LYS A 88 0.72 3.68 -16.15
CA LYS A 88 0.01 2.60 -16.82
C LYS A 88 0.67 2.23 -18.15
N GLU A 89 1.03 3.21 -18.97
CA GLU A 89 1.71 2.96 -20.26
C GLU A 89 3.05 2.22 -20.08
N ASP A 90 3.82 2.55 -19.04
CA ASP A 90 5.07 1.86 -18.74
C ASP A 90 4.81 0.48 -18.14
N PHE A 91 3.82 0.36 -17.25
CA PHE A 91 3.37 -0.91 -16.69
C PHE A 91 2.94 -1.90 -17.78
N ASP A 92 2.16 -1.43 -18.76
CA ASP A 92 1.72 -2.26 -19.90
C ASP A 92 2.88 -2.78 -20.75
N LYS A 93 3.95 -1.99 -20.93
CA LYS A 93 5.18 -2.43 -21.61
C LYS A 93 5.93 -3.51 -20.83
N LEU A 94 5.90 -3.43 -19.49
CA LEU A 94 6.56 -4.39 -18.61
C LEU A 94 5.70 -5.65 -18.36
N MET A 95 4.43 -5.65 -18.77
CA MET A 95 3.48 -6.71 -18.47
C MET A 95 4.00 -8.10 -18.84
N GLU A 96 4.48 -8.28 -20.06
CA GLU A 96 4.92 -9.58 -20.54
C GLU A 96 6.28 -10.01 -19.99
N ILE A 97 7.20 -9.06 -19.82
CA ILE A 97 8.61 -9.37 -19.53
C ILE A 97 8.94 -9.40 -18.04
N GLU A 98 8.19 -8.66 -17.22
CA GLU A 98 8.47 -8.53 -15.77
C GLU A 98 7.26 -8.85 -14.89
N ILE A 99 6.07 -8.31 -15.22
CA ILE A 99 4.89 -8.45 -14.35
C ILE A 99 4.35 -9.88 -14.37
N LYS A 100 4.08 -10.45 -15.54
CA LYS A 100 3.61 -11.83 -15.68
C LYS A 100 4.56 -12.86 -15.07
N PRO A 101 5.88 -12.78 -15.22
CA PRO A 101 6.80 -13.68 -14.53
C PRO A 101 6.71 -13.61 -13.00
N ILE A 102 6.47 -12.43 -12.42
CA ILE A 102 6.26 -12.27 -10.98
C ILE A 102 4.95 -12.97 -10.57
N ILE A 103 3.85 -12.69 -11.26
CA ILE A 103 2.55 -13.32 -11.01
C ILE A 103 2.68 -14.85 -11.11
N ASN A 104 3.33 -15.32 -12.18
CA ASN A 104 3.52 -16.74 -12.45
C ASN A 104 4.25 -17.48 -11.31
N ARG A 105 5.35 -16.91 -10.82
CA ARG A 105 6.12 -17.49 -9.72
C ARG A 105 5.34 -17.42 -8.41
N THR A 106 4.70 -16.28 -8.14
CA THR A 106 3.93 -16.09 -6.91
C THR A 106 2.81 -17.09 -6.78
N ILE A 107 2.07 -17.36 -7.87
CA ILE A 107 0.95 -18.33 -7.89
C ILE A 107 1.48 -19.76 -7.85
N ALA A 108 2.58 -20.07 -8.53
CA ALA A 108 3.17 -21.40 -8.52
C ALA A 108 3.63 -21.87 -7.13
N ASP A 109 3.93 -20.93 -6.24
CA ASP A 109 4.36 -21.21 -4.88
C ASP A 109 3.19 -21.26 -3.87
N MET A 110 1.93 -21.17 -4.35
CA MET A 110 0.73 -21.13 -3.49
C MET A 110 -0.10 -22.41 -3.66
N THR A 111 -0.71 -22.85 -2.56
CA THR A 111 -1.64 -23.99 -2.55
C THR A 111 -3.07 -23.55 -2.82
N ALA A 112 -3.94 -24.49 -3.21
CA ALA A 112 -5.37 -24.22 -3.39
C ALA A 112 -6.04 -23.74 -2.08
N ASP A 113 -5.61 -24.26 -0.94
CA ASP A 113 -6.17 -23.88 0.37
C ASP A 113 -5.76 -22.46 0.79
N GLU A 114 -4.54 -22.04 0.48
CA GLU A 114 -4.07 -20.68 0.73
C GLU A 114 -4.84 -19.63 -0.08
N LEU A 115 -5.27 -20.00 -1.28
CA LEU A 115 -5.99 -19.09 -2.21
C LEU A 115 -7.50 -19.07 -1.98
N ARG A 116 -8.06 -19.97 -1.17
CA ARG A 116 -9.51 -20.04 -0.97
C ARG A 116 -10.06 -18.89 -0.14
N GLY A 117 -11.15 -18.29 -0.66
CA GLY A 117 -11.91 -17.23 0.00
C GLY A 117 -11.21 -15.88 -0.01
N SER A 118 -11.90 -14.87 0.46
CA SER A 118 -11.44 -13.46 0.41
C SER A 118 -10.08 -13.23 1.06
N LYS A 119 -9.74 -13.97 2.12
CA LYS A 119 -8.42 -13.84 2.76
C LYS A 119 -7.27 -14.29 1.86
N GLY A 120 -7.48 -15.33 1.06
CA GLY A 120 -6.49 -15.80 0.09
C GLY A 120 -6.32 -14.80 -1.05
N GLU A 121 -7.41 -14.24 -1.53
CA GLU A 121 -7.40 -13.20 -2.56
C GLU A 121 -6.70 -11.94 -2.04
N ASP A 122 -7.07 -11.41 -0.86
CA ASP A 122 -6.44 -10.25 -0.23
C ASP A 122 -4.91 -10.46 -0.02
N MET A 123 -4.51 -11.68 0.37
CA MET A 123 -3.11 -12.03 0.56
C MET A 123 -2.35 -12.01 -0.79
N LEU A 124 -2.90 -12.59 -1.84
CA LEU A 124 -2.30 -12.58 -3.18
C LEU A 124 -2.19 -11.16 -3.73
N GLU A 125 -3.23 -10.35 -3.61
CA GLU A 125 -3.24 -8.94 -4.02
C GLU A 125 -2.14 -8.14 -3.31
N SER A 126 -2.05 -8.27 -1.98
CA SER A 126 -1.03 -7.61 -1.17
C SER A 126 0.39 -8.07 -1.53
N LYS A 127 0.58 -9.37 -1.76
CA LYS A 127 1.87 -9.93 -2.15
C LYS A 127 2.32 -9.42 -3.52
N LEU A 128 1.41 -9.39 -4.50
CA LEU A 128 1.70 -8.84 -5.83
C LEU A 128 1.98 -7.34 -5.78
N LEU A 129 1.22 -6.57 -5.01
CA LEU A 129 1.45 -5.14 -4.81
C LEU A 129 2.88 -4.86 -4.32
N ASN A 130 3.34 -5.63 -3.34
CA ASN A 130 4.67 -5.51 -2.76
C ASN A 130 5.80 -5.96 -3.70
N LEU A 131 5.57 -6.98 -4.53
CA LEU A 131 6.57 -7.51 -5.45
C LEU A 131 6.71 -6.68 -6.74
N ILE A 132 5.62 -6.07 -7.19
CA ILE A 132 5.59 -5.31 -8.45
C ILE A 132 6.07 -3.87 -8.25
N ASN A 133 5.75 -3.21 -7.14
CA ASN A 133 6.15 -1.83 -6.93
C ASN A 133 7.66 -1.57 -7.08
N PRO A 134 8.57 -2.43 -6.55
CA PRO A 134 10.02 -2.21 -6.67
C PRO A 134 10.57 -2.26 -8.09
N ILE A 135 9.87 -2.87 -9.04
CA ILE A 135 10.32 -2.97 -10.44
C ILE A 135 9.82 -1.81 -11.31
N LEU A 136 8.90 -1.00 -10.78
CA LEU A 136 8.43 0.19 -11.49
C LEU A 136 9.49 1.29 -11.47
N PRO A 137 9.59 2.12 -12.51
CA PRO A 137 10.51 3.24 -12.54
C PRO A 137 10.30 4.19 -11.36
N GLU A 138 11.36 4.88 -10.94
CA GLU A 138 11.34 5.81 -9.82
C GLU A 138 10.21 6.85 -9.95
N GLY A 139 9.52 7.09 -8.84
CA GLY A 139 8.38 8.02 -8.78
C GLY A 139 7.07 7.48 -9.38
N LYS A 140 7.03 6.20 -9.81
CA LYS A 140 5.84 5.53 -10.33
C LYS A 140 5.33 4.48 -9.35
N LYS A 141 4.01 4.33 -9.27
CA LYS A 141 3.41 3.50 -8.23
C LYS A 141 2.20 2.70 -8.74
N LEU A 142 2.22 1.41 -8.44
CA LEU A 142 1.04 0.57 -8.41
C LEU A 142 0.29 0.85 -7.10
N VAL A 143 -0.92 1.38 -7.21
CA VAL A 143 -1.73 1.82 -6.07
C VAL A 143 -2.54 0.68 -5.49
N LYS A 144 -3.09 -0.17 -6.38
CA LYS A 144 -3.97 -1.26 -5.99
C LYS A 144 -3.86 -2.42 -6.98
N VAL A 145 -3.97 -3.64 -6.46
CA VAL A 145 -4.21 -4.86 -7.22
C VAL A 145 -5.59 -5.36 -6.83
N GLU A 146 -6.39 -5.77 -7.79
CA GLU A 146 -7.71 -6.36 -7.58
C GLU A 146 -7.83 -7.63 -8.41
N ILE A 147 -8.37 -8.68 -7.82
CA ILE A 147 -8.79 -9.89 -8.52
C ILE A 147 -10.21 -9.66 -9.03
N THR A 148 -10.40 -9.72 -10.34
CA THR A 148 -11.70 -9.45 -10.98
C THR A 148 -12.45 -10.72 -11.41
N ASP A 149 -11.73 -11.85 -11.49
CA ASP A 149 -12.29 -13.16 -11.77
C ASP A 149 -11.35 -14.22 -11.17
N PHE A 150 -11.91 -15.23 -10.53
CA PHE A 150 -11.14 -16.24 -9.82
C PHE A 150 -11.82 -17.61 -9.85
N ILE A 151 -11.14 -18.60 -10.43
CA ILE A 151 -11.62 -19.97 -10.50
C ILE A 151 -10.46 -20.92 -10.16
N ILE A 152 -10.68 -21.82 -9.21
CA ILE A 152 -9.79 -22.95 -8.92
C ILE A 152 -10.49 -24.22 -9.40
N THR A 153 -9.80 -25.04 -10.18
CA THR A 153 -10.29 -26.31 -10.69
C THR A 153 -9.31 -27.42 -10.32
N GLN A 154 -9.85 -28.52 -9.82
CA GLN A 154 -9.09 -29.76 -9.64
C GLN A 154 -9.10 -30.52 -10.96
N ILE A 155 -7.93 -31.01 -11.38
CA ILE A 155 -7.70 -31.75 -12.64
C ILE A 155 -7.37 -33.22 -12.40
#